data_c008524745d138279838927d8a6f3e14
#
_entry.id   c008524745d138279838927d8a6f3e14
#
_cell.length_a   1.000
_cell.length_b   1.000
_cell.length_c   1.000
_cell.angle_alpha   90.00
_cell.angle_beta   90.00
_cell.angle_gamma   90.00
#
_symmetry.space_group_name_H-M   'P 1'
#
loop_
_entity.id
_entity.type
_entity.pdbx_description
1 polymer ?
#
loop_
_entity_poly.entity_id
_entity_poly.type
_entity_poly.pdbx_seq_one_letter_code
_entity_poly.pdbx_strand_id
1 'polypeptide(L)'
;MGTYILSLDQGTTSSRAILFDNEQNIVALAQKEFNQYYPHSGWVEHNPMEIYSSQYAVMMEAVTESGIDVADIAAIGITNQRETTVVWDKNTGRPVYNAIVWQCRRTAPICDELERRGLKDYIKKTTGLVLDAYFSATKIKWILDNVEGAREKAERGDLLFGTVDTWLLWKLTGGKVHATDYTNASRTMLFDIHRLCWDEKLLAELDIPRSMLPEVRDSSCVYGTCNIQGVDVPIAGIAGDQQAALFGQGCFGKGDAKNTYGTGCFLLMNTGEEAFESKHGLVTTIAVGLNGKVQYALEGSVFVGGAVIQWLRDQMRFIREARDAEYFAQKVDSTEGVYFVPAFTGLGAPYWDMYARGAIVGITRGTRPEHIIRAAQESIAFQSADLVLAMEMDTGAKMTELKVDGGASRDKFLMQFQADILGAKVRRPMIRETTALGAAYLAGLAVGVWKDREEIVHLWHCDSTFEPSKDEAWRTKQFQGWNKAVGRSLHWAD
;
A
#
# COMPACT_ATOMS: atom_id res chain seq x y z
N MET A 1 -7.64 -33.54 -0.51
CA MET A 1 -7.22 -32.54 0.44
C MET A 1 -7.36 -31.17 -0.23
N GLY A 2 -7.87 -30.19 0.48
CA GLY A 2 -8.20 -28.87 -0.06
C GLY A 2 -7.05 -28.26 -0.84
N THR A 3 -7.37 -27.78 -2.00
CA THR A 3 -6.41 -27.22 -2.96
C THR A 3 -6.70 -25.77 -3.25
N TYR A 4 -7.60 -25.14 -2.47
CA TYR A 4 -7.97 -23.75 -2.67
C TYR A 4 -7.51 -22.88 -1.51
N ILE A 5 -7.12 -21.65 -1.83
CA ILE A 5 -6.81 -20.60 -0.85
C ILE A 5 -7.78 -19.44 -1.05
N LEU A 6 -8.41 -19.03 0.04
CA LEU A 6 -9.30 -17.87 0.08
C LEU A 6 -8.52 -16.65 0.53
N SER A 7 -8.40 -15.65 -0.33
CA SER A 7 -7.75 -14.36 0.00
C SER A 7 -8.79 -13.30 0.29
N LEU A 8 -8.63 -12.59 1.40
CA LEU A 8 -9.43 -11.44 1.81
C LEU A 8 -8.59 -10.18 1.63
N ASP A 9 -8.98 -9.33 0.68
CA ASP A 9 -8.30 -8.09 0.36
C ASP A 9 -9.17 -6.90 0.80
N GLN A 10 -8.80 -6.30 1.93
CA GLN A 10 -9.49 -5.16 2.50
C GLN A 10 -8.83 -3.86 2.04
N GLY A 11 -9.25 -3.36 0.90
CA GLY A 11 -8.77 -2.09 0.36
C GLY A 11 -9.35 -0.86 1.09
N THR A 12 -8.94 0.32 0.62
CA THR A 12 -9.41 1.60 1.20
C THR A 12 -10.88 1.88 0.88
N THR A 13 -11.35 1.49 -0.30
CA THR A 13 -12.71 1.83 -0.78
C THR A 13 -13.62 0.61 -0.92
N SER A 14 -13.06 -0.59 -0.92
CA SER A 14 -13.82 -1.82 -1.14
C SER A 14 -13.20 -3.00 -0.41
N SER A 15 -14.05 -3.97 -0.08
CA SER A 15 -13.69 -5.29 0.40
C SER A 15 -13.76 -6.26 -0.76
N ARG A 16 -12.79 -7.17 -0.86
CA ARG A 16 -12.70 -8.17 -1.91
C ARG A 16 -12.38 -9.53 -1.32
N ALA A 17 -12.93 -10.58 -1.90
CA ALA A 17 -12.58 -11.97 -1.61
C ALA A 17 -12.29 -12.68 -2.92
N ILE A 18 -11.18 -13.41 -2.99
CA ILE A 18 -10.77 -14.14 -4.17
C ILE A 18 -10.38 -15.56 -3.76
N LEU A 19 -10.96 -16.53 -4.43
CA LEU A 19 -10.61 -17.92 -4.26
C LEU A 19 -9.64 -18.34 -5.37
N PHE A 20 -8.46 -18.79 -4.99
CA PHE A 20 -7.42 -19.31 -5.89
C PHE A 20 -7.29 -20.82 -5.77
N ASP A 21 -7.02 -21.49 -6.90
CA ASP A 21 -6.54 -22.88 -6.88
C ASP A 21 -5.02 -22.93 -6.68
N ASN A 22 -4.45 -24.14 -6.60
CA ASN A 22 -3.00 -24.35 -6.42
C ASN A 22 -2.16 -23.94 -7.66
N GLU A 23 -2.80 -23.73 -8.82
CA GLU A 23 -2.18 -23.19 -10.04
C GLU A 23 -2.36 -21.68 -10.14
N GLN A 24 -2.86 -21.03 -9.06
CA GLN A 24 -3.16 -19.61 -8.95
C GLN A 24 -4.28 -19.08 -9.87
N ASN A 25 -5.07 -19.95 -10.48
CA ASN A 25 -6.25 -19.50 -11.23
C ASN A 25 -7.29 -18.91 -10.27
N ILE A 26 -7.96 -17.86 -10.70
CA ILE A 26 -9.09 -17.28 -9.97
C ILE A 26 -10.32 -18.14 -10.23
N VAL A 27 -10.81 -18.82 -9.18
CA VAL A 27 -12.00 -19.69 -9.23
C VAL A 27 -13.26 -18.87 -8.98
N ALA A 28 -13.21 -17.95 -8.03
CA ALA A 28 -14.30 -17.02 -7.73
C ALA A 28 -13.74 -15.69 -7.22
N LEU A 29 -14.49 -14.63 -7.47
CA LEU A 29 -14.17 -13.27 -7.01
C LEU A 29 -15.45 -12.53 -6.65
N ALA A 30 -15.51 -11.98 -5.44
CA ALA A 30 -16.56 -11.08 -5.01
C ALA A 30 -15.96 -9.77 -4.50
N GLN A 31 -16.63 -8.65 -4.77
CA GLN A 31 -16.18 -7.32 -4.35
C GLN A 31 -17.37 -6.43 -3.98
N LYS A 32 -17.21 -5.65 -2.91
CA LYS A 32 -18.21 -4.69 -2.45
C LYS A 32 -17.56 -3.43 -1.94
N GLU A 33 -18.04 -2.29 -2.38
CA GLU A 33 -17.68 -0.98 -1.82
C GLU A 33 -18.34 -0.77 -0.46
N PHE A 34 -17.72 0.08 0.38
CA PHE A 34 -18.27 0.52 1.66
C PHE A 34 -18.13 2.04 1.82
N ASN A 35 -18.88 2.61 2.78
CA ASN A 35 -18.98 4.05 2.92
C ASN A 35 -17.66 4.68 3.41
N GLN A 36 -17.35 5.83 2.83
CA GLN A 36 -16.26 6.72 3.23
C GLN A 36 -16.86 7.91 3.97
N TYR A 37 -16.31 8.28 5.12
CA TYR A 37 -16.83 9.38 5.94
C TYR A 37 -15.81 10.51 6.00
N TYR A 38 -16.27 11.74 5.76
CA TYR A 38 -15.46 12.96 5.73
C TYR A 38 -16.06 14.01 6.69
N PRO A 39 -15.97 13.81 8.04
CA PRO A 39 -16.67 14.66 8.99
C PRO A 39 -16.16 16.11 9.03
N HIS A 40 -14.89 16.33 8.69
CA HIS A 40 -14.26 17.64 8.59
C HIS A 40 -13.27 17.69 7.43
N SER A 41 -12.85 18.88 7.02
CA SER A 41 -11.81 19.04 5.99
C SER A 41 -10.51 18.32 6.38
N GLY A 42 -10.01 17.46 5.51
CA GLY A 42 -8.81 16.65 5.74
C GLY A 42 -9.00 15.45 6.68
N TRP A 43 -10.23 15.20 7.17
CA TRP A 43 -10.54 14.03 7.99
C TRP A 43 -11.13 12.92 7.12
N VAL A 44 -10.66 11.71 7.33
CA VAL A 44 -11.16 10.51 6.63
C VAL A 44 -11.36 9.40 7.64
N GLU A 45 -12.57 8.82 7.64
CA GLU A 45 -12.96 7.76 8.56
C GLU A 45 -13.67 6.62 7.84
N HIS A 46 -13.54 5.42 8.40
CA HIS A 46 -14.36 4.27 8.05
C HIS A 46 -15.10 3.74 9.27
N ASN A 47 -16.27 3.14 9.06
CA ASN A 47 -16.93 2.39 10.10
C ASN A 47 -16.32 0.98 10.20
N PRO A 48 -15.68 0.58 11.32
CA PRO A 48 -15.04 -0.74 11.42
C PRO A 48 -16.03 -1.90 11.27
N MET A 49 -17.29 -1.69 11.64
CA MET A 49 -18.32 -2.72 11.47
C MET A 49 -18.73 -2.88 10.01
N GLU A 50 -18.72 -1.81 9.21
CA GLU A 50 -18.93 -1.91 7.76
C GLU A 50 -17.76 -2.62 7.07
N ILE A 51 -16.51 -2.34 7.48
CA ILE A 51 -15.32 -3.07 7.02
C ILE A 51 -15.51 -4.57 7.26
N TYR A 52 -15.82 -4.96 8.49
CA TYR A 52 -16.01 -6.38 8.82
C TYR A 52 -17.19 -6.99 8.06
N SER A 53 -18.35 -6.34 8.07
CA SER A 53 -19.57 -6.91 7.46
C SER A 53 -19.45 -7.02 5.94
N SER A 54 -18.84 -6.04 5.27
CA SER A 54 -18.60 -6.10 3.83
C SER A 54 -17.57 -7.18 3.47
N GLN A 55 -16.48 -7.29 4.25
CA GLN A 55 -15.47 -8.34 4.03
C GLN A 55 -16.05 -9.74 4.26
N TYR A 56 -16.85 -9.91 5.32
CA TYR A 56 -17.53 -11.18 5.58
C TYR A 56 -18.54 -11.52 4.47
N ALA A 57 -19.29 -10.53 3.98
CA ALA A 57 -20.27 -10.72 2.91
C ALA A 57 -19.60 -11.21 1.60
N VAL A 58 -18.54 -10.52 1.16
CA VAL A 58 -17.83 -10.94 -0.07
C VAL A 58 -17.10 -12.27 0.10
N MET A 59 -16.63 -12.59 1.31
CA MET A 59 -16.08 -13.91 1.63
C MET A 59 -17.11 -15.00 1.40
N MET A 60 -18.31 -14.84 1.97
CA MET A 60 -19.39 -15.81 1.82
C MET A 60 -19.92 -15.89 0.39
N GLU A 61 -19.97 -14.76 -0.32
CA GLU A 61 -20.36 -14.68 -1.72
C GLU A 61 -19.38 -15.48 -2.61
N ALA A 62 -18.07 -15.21 -2.50
CA ALA A 62 -17.06 -15.93 -3.26
C ALA A 62 -17.07 -17.45 -3.00
N VAL A 63 -17.23 -17.85 -1.74
CA VAL A 63 -17.35 -19.28 -1.38
C VAL A 63 -18.59 -19.90 -2.02
N THR A 64 -19.74 -19.20 -1.94
CA THR A 64 -21.01 -19.71 -2.48
C THR A 64 -20.98 -19.79 -4.01
N GLU A 65 -20.48 -18.77 -4.68
CA GLU A 65 -20.40 -18.71 -6.15
C GLU A 65 -19.42 -19.71 -6.75
N SER A 66 -18.37 -20.06 -6.00
CA SER A 66 -17.37 -21.03 -6.44
C SER A 66 -17.95 -22.44 -6.60
N GLY A 67 -18.99 -22.79 -5.82
CA GLY A 67 -19.60 -24.11 -5.78
C GLY A 67 -18.69 -25.22 -5.21
N ILE A 68 -17.54 -24.87 -4.60
CA ILE A 68 -16.63 -25.84 -3.97
C ILE A 68 -17.13 -26.24 -2.56
N ASP A 69 -16.67 -27.38 -2.07
CA ASP A 69 -16.84 -27.71 -0.66
C ASP A 69 -15.92 -26.84 0.21
N VAL A 70 -16.44 -26.25 1.27
CA VAL A 70 -15.64 -25.42 2.22
C VAL A 70 -14.47 -26.24 2.81
N ALA A 71 -14.63 -27.56 2.97
CA ALA A 71 -13.57 -28.44 3.41
C ALA A 71 -12.36 -28.51 2.45
N ASP A 72 -12.54 -28.07 1.20
CA ASP A 72 -11.46 -27.97 0.21
C ASP A 72 -10.70 -26.63 0.27
N ILE A 73 -11.11 -25.69 1.11
CA ILE A 73 -10.34 -24.45 1.40
C ILE A 73 -9.28 -24.78 2.43
N ALA A 74 -8.02 -24.81 2.00
CA ALA A 74 -6.88 -25.15 2.85
C ALA A 74 -6.56 -24.03 3.87
N ALA A 75 -6.70 -22.74 3.48
CA ALA A 75 -6.46 -21.62 4.36
C ALA A 75 -7.06 -20.33 3.84
N ILE A 76 -7.11 -19.33 4.74
CA ILE A 76 -7.45 -17.92 4.46
C ILE A 76 -6.18 -17.09 4.58
N GLY A 77 -5.92 -16.22 3.56
CA GLY A 77 -4.96 -15.13 3.63
C GLY A 77 -5.66 -13.78 3.77
N ILE A 78 -5.11 -12.87 4.56
CA ILE A 78 -5.64 -11.51 4.76
C ILE A 78 -4.60 -10.50 4.27
N THR A 79 -5.04 -9.56 3.45
CA THR A 79 -4.28 -8.36 3.12
C THR A 79 -5.17 -7.13 3.30
N ASN A 80 -4.57 -5.98 3.60
CA ASN A 80 -5.34 -4.82 4.05
C ASN A 80 -4.67 -3.50 3.69
N GLN A 81 -5.48 -2.45 3.54
CA GLN A 81 -5.01 -1.07 3.65
C GLN A 81 -4.25 -0.90 4.97
N ARG A 82 -3.03 -0.39 4.90
CA ARG A 82 -2.15 -0.26 6.06
C ARG A 82 -2.51 0.98 6.90
N GLU A 83 -1.91 1.11 8.08
CA GLU A 83 -1.93 2.28 8.98
C GLU A 83 -3.31 2.68 9.51
N THR A 84 -4.39 2.34 8.84
CA THR A 84 -5.76 2.64 9.29
C THR A 84 -5.99 2.04 10.67
N THR A 85 -6.38 2.90 11.61
CA THR A 85 -6.35 2.63 13.04
C THR A 85 -7.73 2.31 13.57
N VAL A 86 -7.89 1.15 14.19
CA VAL A 86 -9.10 0.71 14.88
C VAL A 86 -8.81 0.54 16.37
N VAL A 87 -9.66 1.11 17.23
CA VAL A 87 -9.65 0.88 18.69
C VAL A 87 -11.01 0.37 19.11
N TRP A 88 -11.03 -0.73 19.85
CA TRP A 88 -12.28 -1.36 20.30
C TRP A 88 -12.19 -1.88 21.73
N ASP A 89 -13.35 -1.98 22.35
CA ASP A 89 -13.54 -2.56 23.68
C ASP A 89 -13.58 -4.10 23.55
N LYS A 90 -12.61 -4.78 24.17
CA LYS A 90 -12.47 -6.25 24.08
C LYS A 90 -13.64 -7.00 24.73
N ASN A 91 -14.33 -6.38 25.70
CA ASN A 91 -15.40 -7.02 26.44
C ASN A 91 -16.73 -6.99 25.66
N THR A 92 -16.92 -5.93 24.86
CA THR A 92 -18.15 -5.75 24.05
C THR A 92 -17.98 -6.06 22.59
N GLY A 93 -16.73 -6.09 22.10
CA GLY A 93 -16.40 -6.24 20.69
C GLY A 93 -16.79 -5.05 19.81
N ARG A 94 -17.05 -3.88 20.43
CA ARG A 94 -17.49 -2.66 19.72
C ARG A 94 -16.35 -1.66 19.60
N PRO A 95 -16.16 -1.07 18.40
CA PRO A 95 -15.26 0.06 18.23
C PRO A 95 -15.67 1.22 19.14
N VAL A 96 -14.69 1.92 19.73
CA VAL A 96 -14.95 3.12 20.54
C VAL A 96 -15.09 4.37 19.69
N TYR A 97 -14.57 4.31 18.47
CA TYR A 97 -14.63 5.38 17.47
C TYR A 97 -14.58 4.77 16.05
N ASN A 98 -14.91 5.55 15.03
CA ASN A 98 -14.64 5.16 13.65
C ASN A 98 -13.15 4.90 13.43
N ALA A 99 -12.81 4.01 12.49
CA ALA A 99 -11.44 3.81 12.08
C ALA A 99 -10.88 5.10 11.46
N ILE A 100 -9.75 5.59 11.96
CA ILE A 100 -9.07 6.75 11.38
C ILE A 100 -8.18 6.26 10.25
N VAL A 101 -8.52 6.68 9.02
CA VAL A 101 -7.91 6.19 7.80
C VAL A 101 -6.49 6.75 7.62
N TRP A 102 -5.62 6.01 6.94
CA TRP A 102 -4.25 6.40 6.62
C TRP A 102 -4.14 7.79 5.94
N GLN A 103 -5.14 8.19 5.15
CA GLN A 103 -5.22 9.49 4.47
C GLN A 103 -5.55 10.67 5.40
N CYS A 104 -6.05 10.38 6.61
CA CYS A 104 -6.55 11.41 7.52
C CYS A 104 -5.43 12.27 8.08
N ARG A 105 -5.59 13.61 8.01
CA ARG A 105 -4.57 14.58 8.43
C ARG A 105 -4.81 15.18 9.81
N ARG A 106 -5.87 14.76 10.55
CA ARG A 106 -6.27 15.33 11.86
C ARG A 106 -5.17 15.32 12.92
N THR A 107 -4.22 14.39 12.81
CA THR A 107 -3.15 14.20 13.80
C THR A 107 -1.86 14.95 13.44
N ALA A 108 -1.85 15.78 12.39
CA ALA A 108 -0.68 16.59 12.03
C ALA A 108 -0.18 17.46 13.22
N PRO A 109 -1.04 18.10 14.05
CA PRO A 109 -0.55 18.84 15.23
C PRO A 109 0.19 17.98 16.26
N ILE A 110 -0.14 16.68 16.36
CA ILE A 110 0.59 15.73 17.23
C ILE A 110 1.98 15.48 16.66
N CYS A 111 2.11 15.36 15.33
CA CYS A 111 3.41 15.23 14.68
C CYS A 111 4.28 16.47 14.93
N ASP A 112 3.72 17.69 14.81
CA ASP A 112 4.43 18.95 15.08
C ASP A 112 4.92 19.01 16.54
N GLU A 113 4.11 18.50 17.49
CA GLU A 113 4.51 18.42 18.90
C GLU A 113 5.67 17.45 19.12
N LEU A 114 5.61 16.25 18.51
CA LEU A 114 6.69 15.27 18.60
C LEU A 114 7.99 15.77 17.97
N GLU A 115 7.90 16.53 16.87
CA GLU A 115 9.07 17.17 16.25
C GLU A 115 9.68 18.24 17.17
N ARG A 116 8.86 19.11 17.78
CA ARG A 116 9.32 20.12 18.77
C ARG A 116 9.97 19.47 19.99
N ARG A 117 9.54 18.26 20.37
CA ARG A 117 10.17 17.46 21.44
C ARG A 117 11.44 16.75 21.00
N GLY A 118 11.86 16.87 19.74
CA GLY A 118 13.08 16.29 19.20
C GLY A 118 13.02 14.79 18.93
N LEU A 119 11.83 14.24 18.74
CA LEU A 119 11.64 12.78 18.52
C LEU A 119 11.74 12.34 17.07
N LYS A 120 11.79 13.27 16.11
CA LYS A 120 11.80 12.98 14.67
C LYS A 120 12.88 11.99 14.25
N ASP A 121 14.13 12.25 14.65
CA ASP A 121 15.26 11.38 14.29
C ASP A 121 15.19 10.02 15.00
N TYR A 122 14.72 10.02 16.25
CA TYR A 122 14.52 8.76 16.98
C TYR A 122 13.46 7.88 16.31
N ILE A 123 12.31 8.47 15.94
CA ILE A 123 11.25 7.78 15.21
C ILE A 123 11.79 7.18 13.91
N LYS A 124 12.47 8.00 13.10
CA LYS A 124 13.03 7.55 11.82
C LYS A 124 14.00 6.39 12.00
N LYS A 125 14.94 6.52 12.94
CA LYS A 125 15.96 5.51 13.19
C LYS A 125 15.38 4.20 13.74
N THR A 126 14.37 4.28 14.61
CA THR A 126 13.79 3.11 15.28
C THR A 126 12.78 2.39 14.37
N THR A 127 11.94 3.15 13.69
CA THR A 127 10.79 2.60 12.94
C THR A 127 11.00 2.55 11.43
N GLY A 128 12.03 3.21 10.91
CA GLY A 128 12.26 3.39 9.47
C GLY A 128 11.33 4.40 8.81
N LEU A 129 10.39 4.99 9.55
CA LEU A 129 9.33 5.85 9.04
C LEU A 129 9.65 7.32 9.27
N VAL A 130 9.10 8.17 8.40
CA VAL A 130 9.09 9.62 8.64
C VAL A 130 8.01 9.96 9.67
N LEU A 131 8.20 11.06 10.42
CA LEU A 131 7.19 11.55 11.34
C LEU A 131 6.06 12.22 10.54
N ASP A 132 4.95 11.52 10.38
CA ASP A 132 3.78 11.98 9.61
C ASP A 132 2.47 11.41 10.16
N ALA A 133 1.39 12.16 10.00
CA ALA A 133 0.02 11.74 10.35
C ALA A 133 -0.48 10.51 9.56
N TYR A 134 0.25 10.08 8.56
CA TYR A 134 0.00 8.87 7.77
C TYR A 134 -0.05 7.61 8.65
N PHE A 135 0.87 7.47 9.60
CA PHE A 135 1.07 6.27 10.41
C PHE A 135 0.13 6.18 11.63
N SER A 136 0.02 4.99 12.25
CA SER A 136 -1.03 4.69 13.23
C SER A 136 -0.87 5.39 14.58
N ALA A 137 0.37 5.57 15.07
CA ALA A 137 0.67 5.99 16.45
C ALA A 137 -0.08 7.25 16.89
N THR A 138 -0.03 8.30 16.07
CA THR A 138 -0.70 9.57 16.38
C THR A 138 -2.22 9.47 16.37
N LYS A 139 -2.77 8.52 15.58
CA LYS A 139 -4.21 8.25 15.52
C LYS A 139 -4.70 7.54 16.79
N ILE A 140 -3.91 6.59 17.32
CA ILE A 140 -4.20 5.95 18.61
C ILE A 140 -4.25 7.00 19.71
N LYS A 141 -3.19 7.83 19.81
CA LYS A 141 -3.13 8.92 20.77
C LYS A 141 -4.34 9.83 20.67
N TRP A 142 -4.69 10.24 19.45
CA TRP A 142 -5.85 11.12 19.21
C TRP A 142 -7.15 10.49 19.74
N ILE A 143 -7.40 9.20 19.50
CA ILE A 143 -8.59 8.49 20.00
C ILE A 143 -8.60 8.50 21.53
N LEU A 144 -7.47 8.17 22.17
CA LEU A 144 -7.38 8.13 23.63
C LEU A 144 -7.57 9.50 24.27
N ASP A 145 -7.17 10.57 23.61
CA ASP A 145 -7.25 11.94 24.15
C ASP A 145 -8.60 12.63 23.83
N ASN A 146 -9.33 12.20 22.80
CA ASN A 146 -10.54 12.91 22.33
C ASN A 146 -11.85 12.11 22.46
N VAL A 147 -11.78 10.80 22.68
CA VAL A 147 -13.00 9.98 22.86
C VAL A 147 -13.25 9.79 24.35
N GLU A 148 -14.44 10.21 24.80
CA GLU A 148 -14.84 10.16 26.21
C GLU A 148 -14.70 8.75 26.79
N GLY A 149 -13.99 8.63 27.91
CA GLY A 149 -13.76 7.37 28.63
C GLY A 149 -12.78 6.40 27.95
N ALA A 150 -12.21 6.75 26.81
CA ALA A 150 -11.27 5.87 26.10
C ALA A 150 -9.95 5.72 26.87
N ARG A 151 -9.41 6.82 27.40
CA ARG A 151 -8.16 6.82 28.19
C ARG A 151 -8.25 5.90 29.38
N GLU A 152 -9.29 6.07 30.20
CA GLU A 152 -9.50 5.28 31.43
C GLU A 152 -9.74 3.78 31.12
N LYS A 153 -10.43 3.49 30.03
CA LYS A 153 -10.63 2.11 29.57
C LYS A 153 -9.31 1.47 29.10
N ALA A 154 -8.49 2.23 28.37
CA ALA A 154 -7.18 1.77 27.91
C ALA A 154 -6.23 1.45 29.08
N GLU A 155 -6.18 2.33 30.08
CA GLU A 155 -5.37 2.15 31.29
C GLU A 155 -5.79 0.93 32.12
N ARG A 156 -7.11 0.61 32.14
CA ARG A 156 -7.60 -0.62 32.76
C ARG A 156 -7.36 -1.88 31.92
N GLY A 157 -6.86 -1.72 30.69
CA GLY A 157 -6.63 -2.82 29.77
C GLY A 157 -7.91 -3.37 29.12
N ASP A 158 -8.97 -2.56 29.04
CA ASP A 158 -10.25 -2.93 28.39
C ASP A 158 -10.24 -2.72 26.88
N LEU A 159 -9.33 -1.86 26.37
CA LEU A 159 -9.24 -1.55 24.94
C LEU A 159 -8.13 -2.31 24.24
N LEU A 160 -8.42 -2.66 22.99
CA LEU A 160 -7.47 -3.21 22.05
C LEU A 160 -7.30 -2.25 20.87
N PHE A 161 -6.11 -2.21 20.33
CA PHE A 161 -5.75 -1.54 19.08
C PHE A 161 -5.42 -2.57 18.01
N GLY A 162 -5.72 -2.24 16.77
CA GLY A 162 -5.23 -2.94 15.61
C GLY A 162 -5.29 -2.09 14.34
N THR A 163 -4.48 -2.45 13.39
CA THR A 163 -4.70 -2.14 11.98
C THR A 163 -5.83 -3.03 11.46
N VAL A 164 -6.23 -2.84 10.22
CA VAL A 164 -7.44 -3.50 9.68
C VAL A 164 -7.31 -5.03 9.68
N ASP A 165 -6.11 -5.57 9.44
CA ASP A 165 -5.82 -7.01 9.56
C ASP A 165 -6.14 -7.57 10.96
N THR A 166 -5.65 -6.88 11.99
CA THR A 166 -5.89 -7.28 13.40
C THR A 166 -7.37 -7.25 13.74
N TRP A 167 -8.09 -6.22 13.28
CA TRP A 167 -9.54 -6.11 13.46
C TRP A 167 -10.28 -7.26 12.79
N LEU A 168 -9.95 -7.56 11.52
CA LEU A 168 -10.56 -8.67 10.77
C LEU A 168 -10.22 -10.01 11.43
N LEU A 169 -8.96 -10.25 11.78
CA LEU A 169 -8.53 -11.47 12.47
C LEU A 169 -9.30 -11.67 13.78
N TRP A 170 -9.39 -10.62 14.60
CA TRP A 170 -10.10 -10.68 15.88
C TRP A 170 -11.59 -11.00 15.67
N LYS A 171 -12.23 -10.37 14.68
CA LYS A 171 -13.65 -10.62 14.35
C LYS A 171 -13.88 -12.03 13.80
N LEU A 172 -13.05 -12.48 12.86
CA LEU A 172 -13.19 -13.78 12.19
C LEU A 172 -12.90 -14.96 13.14
N THR A 173 -12.04 -14.74 14.15
CA THR A 173 -11.75 -15.76 15.19
C THR A 173 -12.70 -15.68 16.38
N GLY A 174 -13.75 -14.86 16.32
CA GLY A 174 -14.71 -14.70 17.42
C GLY A 174 -14.11 -14.09 18.70
N GLY A 175 -13.13 -13.18 18.56
CA GLY A 175 -12.48 -12.49 19.67
C GLY A 175 -11.36 -13.29 20.35
N LYS A 176 -10.93 -14.40 19.79
CA LYS A 176 -9.93 -15.30 20.40
C LYS A 176 -8.48 -14.88 20.10
N VAL A 177 -8.22 -14.23 18.98
CA VAL A 177 -6.87 -13.89 18.53
C VAL A 177 -6.72 -12.40 18.33
N HIS A 178 -5.80 -11.79 19.08
CA HIS A 178 -5.39 -10.39 18.94
C HIS A 178 -3.93 -10.35 18.50
N ALA A 179 -3.71 -10.43 17.19
CA ALA A 179 -2.37 -10.48 16.59
C ALA A 179 -2.33 -9.69 15.27
N THR A 180 -1.15 -9.30 14.87
CA THR A 180 -0.81 -8.69 13.58
C THR A 180 0.45 -9.34 13.03
N ASP A 181 0.83 -9.00 11.80
CA ASP A 181 2.09 -9.43 11.23
C ASP A 181 3.17 -8.33 11.30
N TYR A 182 4.41 -8.71 11.00
CA TYR A 182 5.54 -7.77 10.98
C TYR A 182 5.35 -6.64 9.97
N THR A 183 4.70 -6.88 8.82
CA THR A 183 4.53 -5.86 7.80
C THR A 183 3.58 -4.76 8.27
N ASN A 184 2.45 -5.11 8.88
CA ASN A 184 1.50 -4.16 9.45
C ASN A 184 2.08 -3.47 10.70
N ALA A 185 2.73 -4.22 11.60
CA ALA A 185 3.38 -3.65 12.79
C ALA A 185 4.40 -2.56 12.41
N SER A 186 5.20 -2.77 11.38
CA SER A 186 6.20 -1.81 10.90
C SER A 186 5.60 -0.50 10.38
N ARG A 187 4.27 -0.44 10.13
CA ARG A 187 3.56 0.77 9.66
C ARG A 187 2.91 1.58 10.77
N THR A 188 3.06 1.16 12.02
CA THR A 188 2.39 1.82 13.14
C THR A 188 3.11 3.03 13.70
N MET A 189 4.41 3.22 13.39
CA MET A 189 5.30 4.19 14.02
C MET A 189 5.51 3.94 15.54
N LEU A 190 5.24 2.69 15.97
CA LEU A 190 5.44 2.21 17.35
C LEU A 190 6.36 0.99 17.42
N PHE A 191 6.71 0.41 16.28
CA PHE A 191 7.44 -0.84 16.17
C PHE A 191 8.90 -0.61 15.83
N ASP A 192 9.82 -1.13 16.66
CA ASP A 192 11.25 -1.13 16.36
C ASP A 192 11.54 -2.22 15.33
N ILE A 193 11.82 -1.80 14.09
CA ILE A 193 12.06 -2.72 12.98
C ILE A 193 13.39 -3.47 13.08
N HIS A 194 14.30 -3.06 13.94
CA HIS A 194 15.60 -3.69 14.15
C HIS A 194 15.55 -4.75 15.27
N ARG A 195 14.86 -4.43 16.39
CA ARG A 195 14.67 -5.34 17.52
C ARG A 195 13.44 -6.23 17.38
N LEU A 196 12.59 -5.95 16.39
CA LEU A 196 11.35 -6.66 16.10
C LEU A 196 10.39 -6.72 17.31
N CYS A 197 10.22 -5.59 17.96
CA CYS A 197 9.33 -5.44 19.12
C CYS A 197 8.70 -4.04 19.16
N TRP A 198 7.60 -3.91 19.90
CA TRP A 198 7.03 -2.61 20.21
C TRP A 198 8.04 -1.78 21.01
N ASP A 199 8.21 -0.51 20.65
CA ASP A 199 9.19 0.38 21.29
C ASP A 199 8.58 1.07 22.51
N GLU A 200 9.08 0.69 23.70
CA GLU A 200 8.56 1.18 24.98
C GLU A 200 8.72 2.70 25.16
N LYS A 201 9.75 3.30 24.54
CA LYS A 201 9.94 4.75 24.61
C LYS A 201 8.87 5.47 23.79
N LEU A 202 8.57 5.01 22.58
CA LEU A 202 7.51 5.60 21.75
C LEU A 202 6.14 5.42 22.40
N LEU A 203 5.87 4.28 23.02
CA LEU A 203 4.66 4.07 23.78
C LEU A 203 4.51 5.05 24.94
N ALA A 204 5.59 5.26 25.70
CA ALA A 204 5.59 6.22 26.81
C ALA A 204 5.45 7.67 26.33
N GLU A 205 6.14 8.06 25.24
CA GLU A 205 6.07 9.42 24.69
C GLU A 205 4.69 9.80 24.13
N LEU A 206 3.90 8.79 23.72
CA LEU A 206 2.56 8.94 23.20
C LEU A 206 1.46 8.58 24.17
N ASP A 207 1.80 8.18 25.41
CA ASP A 207 0.86 7.69 26.42
C ASP A 207 -0.04 6.56 25.91
N ILE A 208 0.53 5.57 25.22
CA ILE A 208 -0.20 4.41 24.71
C ILE A 208 0.08 3.19 25.60
N PRO A 209 -0.93 2.64 26.30
CA PRO A 209 -0.76 1.47 27.12
C PRO A 209 -0.32 0.25 26.28
N ARG A 210 0.75 -0.43 26.72
CA ARG A 210 1.28 -1.63 26.05
C ARG A 210 0.23 -2.74 25.91
N SER A 211 -0.73 -2.82 26.83
CA SER A 211 -1.80 -3.82 26.84
C SER A 211 -2.77 -3.70 25.66
N MET A 212 -2.79 -2.56 24.96
CA MET A 212 -3.63 -2.36 23.78
C MET A 212 -3.07 -3.02 22.52
N LEU A 213 -1.76 -3.33 22.49
CA LEU A 213 -1.07 -3.70 21.27
C LEU A 213 -1.15 -5.21 21.00
N PRO A 214 -1.34 -5.61 19.74
CA PRO A 214 -1.42 -7.02 19.35
C PRO A 214 -0.07 -7.73 19.49
N GLU A 215 -0.12 -9.06 19.58
CA GLU A 215 1.03 -9.92 19.35
C GLU A 215 1.48 -9.80 17.90
N VAL A 216 2.80 -9.69 17.65
CA VAL A 216 3.36 -9.64 16.29
C VAL A 216 3.89 -11.01 15.91
N ARG A 217 3.46 -11.52 14.76
CA ARG A 217 3.82 -12.84 14.25
C ARG A 217 4.39 -12.78 12.83
N ASP A 218 4.93 -13.88 12.36
CA ASP A 218 5.34 -14.04 10.97
C ASP A 218 4.15 -13.81 10.01
N SER A 219 4.42 -13.26 8.83
CA SER A 219 3.39 -13.02 7.81
C SER A 219 2.78 -14.33 7.28
N SER A 220 3.53 -15.45 7.34
CA SER A 220 3.09 -16.79 6.98
C SER A 220 3.15 -17.71 8.20
N CYS A 221 2.05 -17.81 8.92
CA CYS A 221 1.86 -18.73 10.04
C CYS A 221 0.37 -18.91 10.33
N VAL A 222 -0.02 -19.96 11.03
CA VAL A 222 -1.41 -20.15 11.44
C VAL A 222 -1.71 -19.22 12.63
N TYR A 223 -2.58 -18.24 12.41
CA TYR A 223 -3.02 -17.29 13.44
C TYR A 223 -4.17 -17.81 14.29
N GLY A 224 -5.09 -18.53 13.68
CA GLY A 224 -6.31 -19.07 14.28
C GLY A 224 -7.21 -19.64 13.21
N THR A 225 -8.49 -19.85 13.51
CA THR A 225 -9.48 -20.41 12.56
C THR A 225 -10.69 -19.50 12.43
N CYS A 226 -11.26 -19.46 11.24
CA CYS A 226 -12.56 -18.87 10.92
C CYS A 226 -13.57 -20.00 10.64
N ASN A 227 -14.72 -19.97 11.30
CA ASN A 227 -15.79 -20.92 11.01
C ASN A 227 -16.58 -20.45 9.78
N ILE A 228 -16.53 -21.23 8.69
CA ILE A 228 -17.30 -21.02 7.48
C ILE A 228 -18.26 -22.20 7.32
N GLN A 229 -19.56 -21.97 7.43
CA GLN A 229 -20.60 -23.02 7.25
C GLN A 229 -20.37 -24.28 8.10
N GLY A 230 -19.80 -24.12 9.30
CA GLY A 230 -19.52 -25.24 10.22
C GLY A 230 -18.14 -25.90 10.06
N VAL A 231 -17.33 -25.46 9.09
CA VAL A 231 -15.94 -25.90 8.89
C VAL A 231 -14.98 -24.85 9.44
N ASP A 232 -14.03 -25.26 10.26
CA ASP A 232 -12.98 -24.38 10.80
C ASP A 232 -11.82 -24.28 9.82
N VAL A 233 -11.76 -23.16 9.07
CA VAL A 233 -10.72 -22.89 8.08
C VAL A 233 -9.59 -22.06 8.74
N PRO A 234 -8.32 -22.49 8.65
CA PRO A 234 -7.21 -21.75 9.24
C PRO A 234 -6.98 -20.40 8.54
N ILE A 235 -6.77 -19.33 9.34
CA ILE A 235 -6.23 -18.05 8.86
C ILE A 235 -4.71 -18.16 9.00
N ALA A 236 -3.99 -18.16 7.86
CA ALA A 236 -2.60 -18.60 7.85
C ALA A 236 -1.64 -17.63 7.11
N GLY A 237 -2.14 -16.52 6.60
CA GLY A 237 -1.31 -15.49 5.96
C GLY A 237 -1.85 -14.11 6.25
N ILE A 238 -0.99 -13.17 6.66
CA ILE A 238 -1.34 -11.76 6.85
C ILE A 238 -0.21 -10.89 6.32
N ALA A 239 -0.54 -9.89 5.51
CA ALA A 239 0.39 -8.84 5.12
C ALA A 239 -0.34 -7.54 4.72
N GLY A 240 0.30 -6.40 4.95
CA GLY A 240 -0.17 -5.14 4.39
C GLY A 240 -0.21 -5.17 2.86
N ASP A 241 -1.13 -4.42 2.26
CA ASP A 241 -1.46 -4.49 0.82
C ASP A 241 -0.24 -4.36 -0.11
N GLN A 242 0.65 -3.43 0.19
CA GLN A 242 1.82 -3.19 -0.66
C GLN A 242 2.89 -4.27 -0.49
N GLN A 243 3.05 -4.82 0.71
CA GLN A 243 3.92 -5.95 0.99
C GLN A 243 3.36 -7.25 0.40
N ALA A 244 2.05 -7.46 0.51
CA ALA A 244 1.39 -8.57 -0.16
C ALA A 244 1.58 -8.50 -1.68
N ALA A 245 1.43 -7.32 -2.29
CA ALA A 245 1.68 -7.13 -3.72
C ALA A 245 3.16 -7.42 -4.09
N LEU A 246 4.11 -7.00 -3.27
CA LEU A 246 5.53 -7.33 -3.47
C LEU A 246 5.76 -8.85 -3.45
N PHE A 247 5.14 -9.54 -2.50
CA PHE A 247 5.21 -10.99 -2.37
C PHE A 247 4.51 -11.70 -3.53
N GLY A 248 3.31 -11.24 -3.91
CA GLY A 248 2.54 -11.78 -5.04
C GLY A 248 3.20 -11.57 -6.40
N GLN A 249 4.04 -10.56 -6.52
CA GLN A 249 4.91 -10.35 -7.69
C GLN A 249 6.14 -11.26 -7.69
N GLY A 250 6.35 -12.09 -6.65
CA GLY A 250 7.56 -12.91 -6.53
C GLY A 250 8.83 -12.09 -6.40
N CYS A 251 8.77 -10.92 -5.76
CA CYS A 251 9.91 -10.04 -5.50
C CYS A 251 10.63 -10.48 -4.22
N PHE A 252 11.35 -11.60 -4.26
CA PHE A 252 11.96 -12.23 -3.10
C PHE A 252 13.45 -11.92 -2.92
N GLY A 253 14.10 -11.50 -3.99
CA GLY A 253 15.52 -11.17 -4.01
C GLY A 253 15.80 -9.71 -3.65
N LYS A 254 17.01 -9.45 -3.11
CA LYS A 254 17.50 -8.09 -2.91
C LYS A 254 17.58 -7.36 -4.26
N GLY A 255 16.94 -6.20 -4.38
CA GLY A 255 16.84 -5.39 -5.58
C GLY A 255 15.59 -5.65 -6.42
N ASP A 256 14.84 -6.74 -6.14
CA ASP A 256 13.54 -6.95 -6.78
C ASP A 256 12.57 -5.84 -6.38
N ALA A 257 11.86 -5.30 -7.36
CA ALA A 257 10.96 -4.18 -7.12
C ALA A 257 9.63 -4.32 -7.84
N LYS A 258 8.60 -3.77 -7.22
CA LYS A 258 7.28 -3.63 -7.83
C LYS A 258 6.74 -2.22 -7.69
N ASN A 259 5.92 -1.79 -8.64
CA ASN A 259 5.14 -0.56 -8.53
C ASN A 259 3.66 -0.83 -8.83
N THR A 260 2.80 -0.51 -7.88
CA THR A 260 1.34 -0.59 -8.06
C THR A 260 0.82 0.75 -8.54
N TYR A 261 0.28 0.79 -9.76
CA TYR A 261 -0.29 1.98 -10.40
C TYR A 261 -1.80 2.06 -10.15
N GLY A 262 -2.17 2.65 -9.04
CA GLY A 262 -3.56 2.92 -8.64
C GLY A 262 -3.91 4.40 -8.73
N THR A 263 -4.75 4.88 -7.82
CA THR A 263 -5.02 6.32 -7.61
C THR A 263 -3.72 7.09 -7.33
N GLY A 264 -2.87 6.54 -6.46
CA GLY A 264 -1.45 6.85 -6.32
C GLY A 264 -0.58 5.74 -6.90
N CYS A 265 0.75 5.86 -6.77
CA CYS A 265 1.68 4.78 -7.06
C CYS A 265 2.48 4.43 -5.81
N PHE A 266 2.64 3.12 -5.57
CA PHE A 266 3.38 2.62 -4.41
C PHE A 266 4.48 1.68 -4.89
N LEU A 267 5.71 2.18 -4.83
CA LEU A 267 6.90 1.48 -5.27
C LEU A 267 7.63 0.90 -4.06
N LEU A 268 7.84 -0.41 -4.06
CA LEU A 268 8.62 -1.12 -3.05
C LEU A 268 9.78 -1.86 -3.72
N MET A 269 10.96 -1.75 -3.11
CA MET A 269 12.15 -2.54 -3.47
C MET A 269 12.56 -3.40 -2.27
N ASN A 270 12.63 -4.72 -2.47
CA ASN A 270 13.16 -5.64 -1.47
C ASN A 270 14.65 -5.38 -1.24
N THR A 271 15.06 -5.16 0.01
CA THR A 271 16.45 -4.91 0.39
C THR A 271 17.10 -6.11 1.10
N GLY A 272 16.41 -7.26 1.13
CA GLY A 272 16.87 -8.46 1.82
C GLY A 272 16.84 -8.28 3.34
N GLU A 273 17.84 -8.78 4.04
CA GLU A 273 17.95 -8.70 5.51
C GLU A 273 18.51 -7.35 6.01
N GLU A 274 18.68 -6.38 5.12
CA GLU A 274 19.28 -5.07 5.42
C GLU A 274 18.23 -3.97 5.48
N ALA A 275 18.07 -3.35 6.64
CA ALA A 275 17.25 -2.17 6.83
C ALA A 275 18.05 -0.91 6.46
N PHE A 276 17.85 -0.40 5.25
CA PHE A 276 18.50 0.83 4.80
C PHE A 276 17.85 2.06 5.45
N GLU A 277 18.64 2.94 6.05
CA GLU A 277 18.18 4.26 6.43
C GLU A 277 18.22 5.18 5.20
N SER A 278 17.06 5.47 4.62
CA SER A 278 17.00 6.33 3.43
C SER A 278 17.45 7.76 3.74
N LYS A 279 18.32 8.29 2.87
CA LYS A 279 18.76 9.69 2.86
C LYS A 279 18.04 10.52 1.79
N HIS A 280 17.22 9.87 0.96
CA HIS A 280 16.57 10.47 -0.19
C HIS A 280 15.03 10.45 -0.09
N GLY A 281 14.50 10.53 1.14
CA GLY A 281 13.07 10.73 1.38
C GLY A 281 12.20 9.48 1.25
N LEU A 282 12.79 8.28 1.20
CA LEU A 282 12.03 7.03 1.23
C LEU A 282 11.77 6.58 2.67
N VAL A 283 10.84 5.66 2.85
CA VAL A 283 10.63 4.98 4.14
C VAL A 283 11.18 3.55 4.08
N THR A 284 11.68 3.08 5.22
CA THR A 284 12.08 1.68 5.39
C THR A 284 10.98 0.94 6.13
N THR A 285 10.61 -0.22 5.61
CA THR A 285 9.53 -1.03 6.16
C THR A 285 9.92 -2.51 6.15
N ILE A 286 9.21 -3.36 6.89
CA ILE A 286 9.38 -4.80 6.78
C ILE A 286 8.59 -5.30 5.58
N ALA A 287 9.25 -6.02 4.68
CA ALA A 287 8.66 -6.59 3.48
C ALA A 287 7.87 -7.87 3.76
N VAL A 288 8.40 -8.73 4.64
CA VAL A 288 7.79 -9.99 5.05
C VAL A 288 8.48 -10.56 6.28
N GLY A 289 7.74 -11.28 7.13
CA GLY A 289 8.27 -12.15 8.18
C GLY A 289 8.01 -13.62 7.84
N LEU A 290 9.06 -14.43 7.81
CA LEU A 290 8.99 -15.86 7.49
C LEU A 290 9.97 -16.65 8.35
N ASN A 291 9.48 -17.69 9.06
CA ASN A 291 10.31 -18.60 9.85
C ASN A 291 11.20 -17.87 10.89
N GLY A 292 10.63 -16.85 11.55
CA GLY A 292 11.33 -16.04 12.55
C GLY A 292 12.37 -15.07 11.99
N LYS A 293 12.42 -14.85 10.68
CA LYS A 293 13.29 -13.89 10.00
C LYS A 293 12.47 -12.86 9.23
N VAL A 294 13.00 -11.65 9.12
CA VAL A 294 12.36 -10.60 8.32
C VAL A 294 13.23 -10.22 7.13
N GLN A 295 12.56 -9.81 6.06
CA GLN A 295 13.16 -9.03 4.98
C GLN A 295 12.62 -7.62 5.02
N TYR A 296 13.43 -6.67 4.59
CA TYR A 296 13.07 -5.25 4.55
C TYR A 296 12.79 -4.78 3.13
N ALA A 297 12.14 -3.64 3.02
CA ALA A 297 11.95 -2.93 1.77
C ALA A 297 12.13 -1.42 1.95
N LEU A 298 12.63 -0.76 0.92
CA LEU A 298 12.47 0.68 0.73
C LEU A 298 11.14 0.92 0.02
N GLU A 299 10.39 1.91 0.50
CA GLU A 299 9.11 2.31 -0.07
C GLU A 299 9.09 3.78 -0.41
N GLY A 300 8.62 4.10 -1.61
CA GLY A 300 8.25 5.44 -2.03
C GLY A 300 6.80 5.50 -2.48
N SER A 301 6.10 6.58 -2.09
CA SER A 301 4.69 6.78 -2.40
C SER A 301 4.51 8.02 -3.27
N VAL A 302 3.85 7.85 -4.40
CA VAL A 302 3.34 8.92 -5.28
C VAL A 302 1.86 9.12 -4.96
N PHE A 303 1.48 10.29 -4.47
CA PHE A 303 0.12 10.54 -4.03
C PHE A 303 -0.88 10.66 -5.18
N VAL A 304 -0.44 11.18 -6.33
CA VAL A 304 -1.27 11.38 -7.51
C VAL A 304 -0.69 10.60 -8.70
N GLY A 305 -1.12 9.34 -8.83
CA GLY A 305 -0.87 8.49 -9.99
C GLY A 305 -2.04 8.55 -10.96
N GLY A 306 -2.84 7.49 -11.08
CA GLY A 306 -4.03 7.44 -11.92
C GLY A 306 -5.08 8.52 -11.61
N ALA A 307 -5.01 9.14 -10.44
CA ALA A 307 -5.88 10.27 -10.07
C ALA A 307 -5.77 11.46 -11.05
N VAL A 308 -4.61 11.69 -11.69
CA VAL A 308 -4.47 12.73 -12.69
C VAL A 308 -5.33 12.44 -13.92
N ILE A 309 -5.46 11.18 -14.32
CA ILE A 309 -6.30 10.76 -15.44
C ILE A 309 -7.79 10.90 -15.09
N GLN A 310 -8.17 10.55 -13.84
CA GLN A 310 -9.54 10.82 -13.34
C GLN A 310 -9.85 12.31 -13.36
N TRP A 311 -8.91 13.15 -12.93
CA TRP A 311 -9.07 14.61 -12.97
C TRP A 311 -9.25 15.14 -14.39
N LEU A 312 -8.49 14.64 -15.38
CA LEU A 312 -8.68 14.98 -16.80
C LEU A 312 -10.06 14.58 -17.32
N ARG A 313 -10.61 13.46 -16.84
CA ARG A 313 -11.95 12.98 -17.19
C ARG A 313 -13.05 13.80 -16.50
N ASP A 314 -13.00 13.92 -15.20
CA ASP A 314 -14.13 14.37 -14.37
C ASP A 314 -14.20 15.90 -14.26
N GLN A 315 -13.06 16.57 -14.13
CA GLN A 315 -12.98 18.02 -13.93
C GLN A 315 -12.71 18.77 -15.25
N MET A 316 -11.69 18.33 -15.99
CA MET A 316 -11.28 19.01 -17.22
C MET A 316 -12.13 18.57 -18.44
N ARG A 317 -12.72 17.38 -18.38
CA ARG A 317 -13.53 16.79 -19.46
C ARG A 317 -12.77 16.69 -20.79
N PHE A 318 -11.47 16.48 -20.72
CA PHE A 318 -10.63 16.28 -21.91
C PHE A 318 -10.78 14.88 -22.51
N ILE A 319 -11.18 13.91 -21.67
CA ILE A 319 -11.44 12.52 -22.04
C ILE A 319 -12.78 12.08 -21.44
N ARG A 320 -13.40 11.05 -22.01
CA ARG A 320 -14.66 10.48 -21.52
C ARG A 320 -14.44 9.31 -20.57
N GLU A 321 -13.45 8.49 -20.88
CA GLU A 321 -13.07 7.32 -20.13
C GLU A 321 -11.56 7.32 -19.89
N ALA A 322 -11.10 6.68 -18.80
CA ALA A 322 -9.66 6.65 -18.48
C ALA A 322 -8.81 6.02 -19.60
N ARG A 323 -9.35 5.03 -20.30
CA ARG A 323 -8.68 4.37 -21.45
C ARG A 323 -8.44 5.30 -22.64
N ASP A 324 -9.21 6.39 -22.76
CA ASP A 324 -9.03 7.35 -23.87
C ASP A 324 -7.69 8.09 -23.75
N ALA A 325 -7.11 8.14 -22.54
CA ALA A 325 -5.84 8.83 -22.32
C ALA A 325 -4.71 8.23 -23.16
N GLU A 326 -4.61 6.91 -23.23
CA GLU A 326 -3.63 6.20 -24.07
C GLU A 326 -3.79 6.60 -25.56
N TYR A 327 -5.03 6.59 -26.05
CA TYR A 327 -5.31 6.95 -27.44
C TYR A 327 -4.91 8.38 -27.76
N PHE A 328 -5.27 9.34 -26.90
CA PHE A 328 -4.94 10.75 -27.14
C PHE A 328 -3.46 11.05 -26.98
N ALA A 329 -2.77 10.42 -26.01
CA ALA A 329 -1.33 10.58 -25.85
C ALA A 329 -0.53 10.13 -27.08
N GLN A 330 -1.02 9.12 -27.79
CA GLN A 330 -0.41 8.62 -29.04
C GLN A 330 -0.72 9.46 -30.28
N LYS A 331 -1.60 10.47 -30.20
CA LYS A 331 -1.91 11.40 -31.31
C LYS A 331 -0.84 12.46 -31.52
N VAL A 332 0.11 12.57 -30.62
CA VAL A 332 1.23 13.51 -30.69
C VAL A 332 2.53 12.76 -30.45
N ASP A 333 3.59 13.16 -31.15
CA ASP A 333 4.89 12.49 -31.05
C ASP A 333 5.65 12.84 -29.76
N SER A 334 5.35 14.02 -29.20
CA SER A 334 5.95 14.53 -27.96
C SER A 334 4.95 15.42 -27.21
N THR A 335 5.32 15.86 -26.01
CA THR A 335 4.56 16.89 -25.27
C THR A 335 4.89 18.31 -25.75
N GLU A 336 5.77 18.48 -26.73
CA GLU A 336 6.29 19.77 -27.19
C GLU A 336 6.83 20.65 -26.05
N GLY A 337 7.44 20.00 -25.05
CA GLY A 337 7.99 20.67 -23.87
C GLY A 337 6.98 21.03 -22.78
N VAL A 338 5.75 20.56 -22.90
CA VAL A 338 4.75 20.66 -21.83
C VAL A 338 5.05 19.60 -20.77
N TYR A 339 5.12 20.03 -19.50
CA TYR A 339 5.19 19.15 -18.33
C TYR A 339 4.00 19.41 -17.41
N PHE A 340 3.46 18.33 -16.87
CA PHE A 340 2.37 18.37 -15.89
C PHE A 340 2.89 17.85 -14.55
N VAL A 341 2.85 18.65 -13.49
CA VAL A 341 3.18 18.23 -12.12
C VAL A 341 1.87 18.09 -11.35
N PRO A 342 1.40 16.87 -11.04
CA PRO A 342 0.06 16.67 -10.48
C PRO A 342 0.07 16.74 -8.94
N ALA A 343 0.62 17.78 -8.37
CA ALA A 343 0.71 17.99 -6.91
C ALA A 343 -0.62 18.47 -6.31
N PHE A 344 -1.75 17.75 -6.54
CA PHE A 344 -3.07 18.18 -6.08
C PHE A 344 -3.20 18.27 -4.57
N THR A 345 -2.49 17.42 -3.84
CA THR A 345 -2.45 17.34 -2.38
C THR A 345 -1.03 17.46 -1.83
N GLY A 346 -0.17 18.18 -2.55
CA GLY A 346 1.26 18.20 -2.30
C GLY A 346 2.00 17.09 -3.05
N LEU A 347 3.30 17.00 -2.83
CA LEU A 347 4.18 15.95 -3.36
C LEU A 347 4.63 15.02 -2.24
N GLY A 348 4.59 13.71 -2.49
CA GLY A 348 5.14 12.68 -1.62
C GLY A 348 6.65 12.52 -1.79
N ALA A 349 7.15 11.31 -1.58
CA ALA A 349 8.56 11.01 -1.78
C ALA A 349 9.02 11.31 -3.22
N PRO A 350 10.24 11.77 -3.44
CA PRO A 350 11.25 12.12 -2.44
C PRO A 350 11.13 13.56 -1.89
N TYR A 351 10.17 14.35 -2.37
CA TYR A 351 10.06 15.79 -2.13
C TYR A 351 9.49 16.16 -0.76
N TRP A 352 8.46 15.44 -0.30
CA TRP A 352 7.72 15.69 0.95
C TRP A 352 7.28 17.14 1.13
N ASP A 353 6.73 17.74 0.08
CA ASP A 353 6.23 19.10 0.08
C ASP A 353 4.69 19.14 0.06
N MET A 354 4.10 19.38 1.23
CA MET A 354 2.65 19.52 1.38
C MET A 354 2.09 20.83 0.81
N TYR A 355 2.95 21.82 0.57
CA TYR A 355 2.61 23.13 0.02
C TYR A 355 2.73 23.19 -1.51
N ALA A 356 3.32 22.18 -2.14
CA ALA A 356 3.31 22.06 -3.59
C ALA A 356 1.87 21.98 -4.12
N ARG A 357 1.63 22.55 -5.31
CA ARG A 357 0.34 22.45 -6.00
C ARG A 357 0.55 22.08 -7.47
N GLY A 358 -0.51 21.54 -8.08
CA GLY A 358 -0.48 21.12 -9.49
C GLY A 358 -0.09 22.25 -10.42
N ALA A 359 0.81 21.98 -11.36
CA ALA A 359 1.28 22.95 -12.33
C ALA A 359 1.36 22.34 -13.74
N ILE A 360 0.99 23.09 -14.75
CA ILE A 360 1.21 22.78 -16.16
C ILE A 360 2.13 23.86 -16.71
N VAL A 361 3.31 23.49 -17.15
CA VAL A 361 4.34 24.42 -17.63
C VAL A 361 4.75 24.09 -19.06
N GLY A 362 5.34 25.04 -19.80
CA GLY A 362 5.78 24.83 -21.17
C GLY A 362 4.70 25.05 -22.22
N ILE A 363 3.53 25.57 -21.86
CA ILE A 363 2.43 25.86 -22.76
C ILE A 363 2.80 26.93 -23.76
N THR A 364 2.51 26.70 -25.04
CA THR A 364 2.63 27.63 -26.14
C THR A 364 1.29 27.77 -26.87
N ARG A 365 1.22 28.69 -27.84
CA ARG A 365 0.01 28.85 -28.67
C ARG A 365 -0.35 27.57 -29.47
N GLY A 366 0.63 26.72 -29.76
CA GLY A 366 0.44 25.44 -30.45
C GLY A 366 0.04 24.28 -29.58
N THR A 367 0.01 24.46 -28.25
CA THR A 367 -0.35 23.39 -27.31
C THR A 367 -1.81 22.97 -27.49
N ARG A 368 -2.04 21.67 -27.65
CA ARG A 368 -3.37 21.05 -27.82
C ARG A 368 -3.70 20.18 -26.60
N PRO A 369 -4.96 19.80 -26.39
CA PRO A 369 -5.36 18.90 -25.31
C PRO A 369 -4.54 17.60 -25.26
N GLU A 370 -4.18 17.02 -26.43
CA GLU A 370 -3.40 15.80 -26.53
C GLU A 370 -2.01 15.94 -25.88
N HIS A 371 -1.37 17.11 -26.01
CA HIS A 371 -0.07 17.38 -25.36
C HIS A 371 -0.21 17.39 -23.83
N ILE A 372 -1.32 17.94 -23.30
CA ILE A 372 -1.59 17.98 -21.86
C ILE A 372 -1.93 16.59 -21.33
N ILE A 373 -2.75 15.82 -22.06
CA ILE A 373 -3.11 14.44 -21.72
C ILE A 373 -1.85 13.58 -21.67
N ARG A 374 -1.00 13.69 -22.68
CA ARG A 374 0.29 12.99 -22.73
C ARG A 374 1.20 13.40 -21.57
N ALA A 375 1.36 14.68 -21.31
CA ALA A 375 2.17 15.18 -20.19
C ALA A 375 1.66 14.67 -18.83
N ALA A 376 0.33 14.54 -18.66
CA ALA A 376 -0.26 13.96 -17.47
C ALA A 376 0.07 12.47 -17.30
N GLN A 377 0.05 11.68 -18.40
CA GLN A 377 0.49 10.27 -18.33
C GLN A 377 2.00 10.16 -18.07
N GLU A 378 2.81 10.93 -18.78
CA GLU A 378 4.26 10.96 -18.57
C GLU A 378 4.61 11.36 -17.12
N SER A 379 3.82 12.23 -16.48
CA SER A 379 4.03 12.64 -15.08
C SER A 379 3.94 11.49 -14.08
N ILE A 380 3.11 10.49 -14.34
CA ILE A 380 3.00 9.29 -13.50
C ILE A 380 4.32 8.51 -13.54
N ALA A 381 4.87 8.37 -14.74
CA ALA A 381 6.13 7.67 -14.93
C ALA A 381 7.33 8.45 -14.39
N PHE A 382 7.36 9.78 -14.53
CA PHE A 382 8.40 10.63 -13.95
C PHE A 382 8.45 10.54 -12.43
N GLN A 383 7.31 10.65 -11.74
CA GLN A 383 7.24 10.52 -10.29
C GLN A 383 7.72 9.15 -9.82
N SER A 384 7.32 8.07 -10.52
CA SER A 384 7.82 6.71 -10.24
C SER A 384 9.32 6.59 -10.47
N ALA A 385 9.85 7.25 -11.49
CA ALA A 385 11.27 7.26 -11.78
C ALA A 385 12.08 8.05 -10.74
N ASP A 386 11.54 9.15 -10.19
CA ASP A 386 12.15 9.85 -9.05
C ASP A 386 12.34 8.92 -7.85
N LEU A 387 11.35 8.05 -7.57
CA LEU A 387 11.45 7.06 -6.49
C LEU A 387 12.53 6.01 -6.77
N VAL A 388 12.61 5.51 -8.01
CA VAL A 388 13.65 4.54 -8.40
C VAL A 388 15.03 5.16 -8.26
N LEU A 389 15.23 6.39 -8.72
CA LEU A 389 16.50 7.10 -8.56
C LEU A 389 16.88 7.27 -7.08
N ALA A 390 15.93 7.60 -6.22
CA ALA A 390 16.14 7.68 -4.78
C ALA A 390 16.56 6.31 -4.19
N MET A 391 15.92 5.22 -4.63
CA MET A 391 16.28 3.85 -4.21
C MET A 391 17.68 3.46 -4.68
N GLU A 392 18.04 3.77 -5.92
CA GLU A 392 19.36 3.51 -6.46
C GLU A 392 20.45 4.30 -5.70
N MET A 393 20.19 5.55 -5.35
CA MET A 393 21.11 6.37 -4.56
C MET A 393 21.29 5.85 -3.13
N ASP A 394 20.22 5.37 -2.50
CA ASP A 394 20.27 4.82 -1.14
C ASP A 394 20.95 3.45 -1.08
N THR A 395 20.70 2.58 -2.06
CA THR A 395 21.20 1.20 -2.07
C THR A 395 22.52 1.02 -2.82
N GLY A 396 22.88 1.95 -3.68
CA GLY A 396 24.02 1.83 -4.61
C GLY A 396 23.82 0.80 -5.73
N ALA A 397 22.61 0.21 -5.82
CA ALA A 397 22.26 -0.82 -6.81
C ALA A 397 21.38 -0.23 -7.90
N LYS A 398 21.71 -0.50 -9.18
CA LYS A 398 20.90 -0.06 -10.31
C LYS A 398 19.74 -1.01 -10.56
N MET A 399 18.54 -0.46 -10.74
CA MET A 399 17.35 -1.24 -11.09
C MET A 399 17.41 -1.66 -12.56
N THR A 400 17.29 -2.95 -12.83
CA THR A 400 17.27 -3.51 -14.17
C THR A 400 15.90 -3.95 -14.64
N GLU A 401 14.99 -4.21 -13.70
CA GLU A 401 13.63 -4.67 -13.94
C GLU A 401 12.68 -4.08 -12.91
N LEU A 402 11.50 -3.66 -13.35
CA LEU A 402 10.39 -3.23 -12.50
C LEU A 402 9.15 -4.06 -12.83
N LYS A 403 8.62 -4.77 -11.85
CA LYS A 403 7.32 -5.45 -11.96
C LYS A 403 6.19 -4.46 -11.66
N VAL A 404 5.10 -4.52 -12.43
CA VAL A 404 4.02 -3.54 -12.34
C VAL A 404 2.66 -4.20 -12.26
N ASP A 405 1.77 -3.59 -11.48
CA ASP A 405 0.37 -3.98 -11.35
C ASP A 405 -0.53 -2.75 -11.13
N GLY A 406 -1.79 -2.99 -10.79
CA GLY A 406 -2.78 -1.94 -10.63
C GLY A 406 -3.46 -1.52 -11.93
N GLY A 407 -4.53 -0.73 -11.82
CA GLY A 407 -5.41 -0.39 -12.93
C GLY A 407 -4.74 0.35 -14.08
N ALA A 408 -3.85 1.32 -13.76
CA ALA A 408 -3.19 2.13 -14.78
C ALA A 408 -2.02 1.39 -15.47
N SER A 409 -1.56 0.26 -14.96
CA SER A 409 -0.58 -0.60 -15.65
C SER A 409 -1.12 -1.24 -16.94
N ARG A 410 -2.44 -1.13 -17.19
CA ARG A 410 -3.07 -1.56 -18.44
C ARG A 410 -2.70 -0.68 -19.63
N ASP A 411 -2.39 0.58 -19.38
CA ASP A 411 -2.02 1.58 -20.38
C ASP A 411 -0.62 1.26 -20.93
N LYS A 412 -0.56 0.86 -22.20
CA LYS A 412 0.69 0.44 -22.85
C LYS A 412 1.60 1.62 -23.13
N PHE A 413 1.06 2.79 -23.40
CA PHE A 413 1.84 4.01 -23.60
C PHE A 413 2.58 4.37 -22.29
N LEU A 414 1.84 4.40 -21.18
CA LEU A 414 2.44 4.66 -19.87
C LEU A 414 3.53 3.65 -19.52
N MET A 415 3.30 2.35 -19.74
CA MET A 415 4.28 1.31 -19.42
C MET A 415 5.53 1.37 -20.30
N GLN A 416 5.37 1.68 -21.59
CA GLN A 416 6.52 1.88 -22.48
C GLN A 416 7.31 3.14 -22.09
N PHE A 417 6.62 4.25 -21.80
CA PHE A 417 7.28 5.46 -21.33
C PHE A 417 8.00 5.23 -20.00
N GLN A 418 7.40 4.43 -19.09
CA GLN A 418 8.05 4.05 -17.84
C GLN A 418 9.35 3.25 -18.08
N ALA A 419 9.34 2.29 -18.99
CA ALA A 419 10.56 1.56 -19.36
C ALA A 419 11.61 2.49 -19.96
N ASP A 420 11.21 3.38 -20.85
CA ASP A 420 12.09 4.34 -21.52
C ASP A 420 12.75 5.31 -20.53
N ILE A 421 11.98 5.86 -19.59
CA ILE A 421 12.50 6.85 -18.63
C ILE A 421 13.36 6.21 -17.55
N LEU A 422 13.06 4.96 -17.14
CA LEU A 422 13.92 4.21 -16.22
C LEU A 422 15.19 3.68 -16.86
N GLY A 423 15.15 3.37 -18.17
CA GLY A 423 16.19 2.59 -18.81
C GLY A 423 16.24 1.15 -18.29
N ALA A 424 15.12 0.63 -17.82
CA ALA A 424 14.94 -0.69 -17.23
C ALA A 424 13.71 -1.39 -17.81
N LYS A 425 13.70 -2.72 -17.78
CA LYS A 425 12.54 -3.50 -18.22
C LYS A 425 11.35 -3.27 -17.30
N VAL A 426 10.16 -3.14 -17.88
CA VAL A 426 8.90 -3.12 -17.15
C VAL A 426 8.13 -4.40 -17.49
N ARG A 427 7.76 -5.19 -16.48
CA ARG A 427 7.07 -6.47 -16.66
C ARG A 427 5.73 -6.46 -15.92
N ARG A 428 4.69 -6.82 -16.64
CA ARG A 428 3.33 -6.94 -16.13
C ARG A 428 2.93 -8.41 -16.04
N PRO A 429 2.41 -8.90 -14.88
CA PRO A 429 1.99 -10.28 -14.73
C PRO A 429 0.65 -10.55 -15.43
N MET A 430 0.39 -11.85 -15.72
CA MET A 430 -0.90 -12.31 -16.21
C MET A 430 -2.00 -12.10 -15.16
N ILE A 431 -1.73 -12.47 -13.91
CA ILE A 431 -2.64 -12.26 -12.79
C ILE A 431 -2.36 -10.87 -12.20
N ARG A 432 -3.35 -10.00 -12.28
CA ARG A 432 -3.23 -8.59 -11.86
C ARG A 432 -3.61 -8.35 -10.41
N GLU A 433 -4.28 -9.32 -9.80
CA GLU A 433 -4.69 -9.29 -8.40
C GLU A 433 -3.53 -9.71 -7.47
N THR A 434 -2.36 -9.13 -7.70
CA THR A 434 -1.10 -9.49 -7.04
C THR A 434 -1.14 -9.30 -5.53
N THR A 435 -1.91 -8.32 -5.05
CA THR A 435 -2.12 -8.07 -3.63
C THR A 435 -2.84 -9.26 -2.97
N ALA A 436 -3.98 -9.67 -3.51
CA ALA A 436 -4.72 -10.82 -3.00
C ALA A 436 -3.92 -12.12 -3.17
N LEU A 437 -3.22 -12.26 -4.30
CA LEU A 437 -2.37 -13.43 -4.58
C LEU A 437 -1.21 -13.54 -3.57
N GLY A 438 -0.62 -12.41 -3.17
CA GLY A 438 0.44 -12.41 -2.16
C GLY A 438 -0.05 -12.92 -0.79
N ALA A 439 -1.24 -12.50 -0.36
CA ALA A 439 -1.85 -13.03 0.85
C ALA A 439 -2.19 -14.52 0.73
N ALA A 440 -2.65 -14.96 -0.46
CA ALA A 440 -2.89 -16.36 -0.74
C ALA A 440 -1.59 -17.19 -0.66
N TYR A 441 -0.50 -16.70 -1.24
CA TYR A 441 0.81 -17.36 -1.16
C TYR A 441 1.32 -17.51 0.27
N LEU A 442 1.22 -16.46 1.08
CA LEU A 442 1.60 -16.51 2.49
C LEU A 442 0.79 -17.55 3.26
N ALA A 443 -0.52 -17.59 3.04
CA ALA A 443 -1.39 -18.58 3.67
C ALA A 443 -1.09 -20.00 3.17
N GLY A 444 -0.91 -20.19 1.87
CA GLY A 444 -0.61 -21.48 1.27
C GLY A 444 0.74 -22.06 1.69
N LEU A 445 1.76 -21.21 1.85
CA LEU A 445 3.06 -21.62 2.40
C LEU A 445 2.93 -22.12 3.83
N ALA A 446 2.15 -21.45 4.67
CA ALA A 446 1.97 -21.83 6.08
C ALA A 446 1.28 -23.20 6.26
N VAL A 447 0.44 -23.60 5.30
CA VAL A 447 -0.30 -24.87 5.35
C VAL A 447 0.20 -25.91 4.35
N GLY A 448 1.27 -25.62 3.60
CA GLY A 448 1.95 -26.55 2.69
C GLY A 448 1.23 -26.79 1.35
N VAL A 449 0.38 -25.87 0.89
CA VAL A 449 -0.19 -25.88 -0.48
C VAL A 449 0.92 -25.59 -1.49
N TRP A 450 1.79 -24.66 -1.21
CA TRP A 450 3.06 -24.44 -1.90
C TRP A 450 4.21 -24.75 -0.95
N LYS A 451 5.23 -25.39 -1.45
CA LYS A 451 6.36 -25.88 -0.67
C LYS A 451 7.28 -24.73 -0.22
N ASP A 452 7.61 -23.83 -1.14
CA ASP A 452 8.58 -22.77 -0.93
C ASP A 452 8.39 -21.60 -1.93
N ARG A 453 9.21 -20.57 -1.78
CA ARG A 453 9.19 -19.38 -2.66
C ARG A 453 9.65 -19.68 -4.08
N GLU A 454 10.47 -20.71 -4.30
CA GLU A 454 10.95 -21.09 -5.62
C GLU A 454 9.80 -21.65 -6.46
N GLU A 455 8.92 -22.46 -5.87
CA GLU A 455 7.70 -22.94 -6.51
C GLU A 455 6.79 -21.76 -6.91
N ILE A 456 6.61 -20.78 -6.05
CA ILE A 456 5.82 -19.57 -6.34
C ILE A 456 6.42 -18.76 -7.51
N VAL A 457 7.75 -18.63 -7.58
CA VAL A 457 8.41 -17.93 -8.70
C VAL A 457 8.13 -18.64 -10.03
N HIS A 458 8.07 -19.95 -10.04
CA HIS A 458 7.78 -20.74 -11.25
C HIS A 458 6.33 -20.56 -11.73
N LEU A 459 5.41 -20.26 -10.83
CA LEU A 459 4.01 -19.95 -11.15
C LEU A 459 3.82 -18.52 -11.70
N TRP A 460 4.78 -17.62 -11.47
CA TRP A 460 4.67 -16.25 -11.94
C TRP A 460 4.86 -16.18 -13.47
N HIS A 461 3.82 -15.80 -14.18
CA HIS A 461 3.83 -15.67 -15.64
C HIS A 461 3.70 -14.21 -16.06
N CYS A 462 4.53 -13.81 -17.04
CA CYS A 462 4.51 -12.48 -17.62
C CYS A 462 3.47 -12.39 -18.74
N ASP A 463 2.59 -11.37 -18.65
CA ASP A 463 1.66 -11.01 -19.74
C ASP A 463 2.37 -10.13 -20.79
N SER A 464 3.10 -9.13 -20.34
CA SER A 464 3.74 -8.15 -21.22
C SER A 464 5.06 -7.66 -20.65
N THR A 465 6.05 -7.52 -21.53
CA THR A 465 7.35 -6.92 -21.23
C THR A 465 7.54 -5.68 -22.11
N PHE A 466 7.93 -4.57 -21.49
CA PHE A 466 8.29 -3.32 -22.15
C PHE A 466 9.79 -3.10 -21.99
N GLU A 467 10.51 -3.12 -23.10
CA GLU A 467 11.95 -2.89 -23.14
C GLU A 467 12.25 -1.40 -23.37
N PRO A 468 13.26 -0.82 -22.71
CA PRO A 468 13.63 0.57 -22.95
C PRO A 468 14.12 0.76 -24.39
N SER A 469 13.52 1.73 -25.10
CA SER A 469 13.84 2.06 -26.49
C SER A 469 14.63 3.35 -26.65
N LYS A 470 14.82 4.11 -25.56
CA LYS A 470 15.49 5.42 -25.55
C LYS A 470 16.86 5.34 -24.90
N ASP A 471 17.78 6.16 -25.38
CA ASP A 471 19.14 6.24 -24.85
C ASP A 471 19.23 7.12 -23.59
N GLU A 472 20.40 7.13 -22.98
CA GLU A 472 20.66 7.90 -21.76
C GLU A 472 20.59 9.42 -21.99
N ALA A 473 20.99 9.90 -23.17
CA ALA A 473 20.94 11.31 -23.49
C ALA A 473 19.48 11.83 -23.55
N TRP A 474 18.58 11.02 -24.10
CA TRP A 474 17.14 11.32 -24.11
C TRP A 474 16.60 11.34 -22.67
N ARG A 475 16.90 10.34 -21.84
CA ARG A 475 16.46 10.28 -20.43
C ARG A 475 16.93 11.50 -19.65
N THR A 476 18.20 11.84 -19.76
CA THR A 476 18.78 13.01 -19.09
C THR A 476 18.05 14.30 -19.47
N LYS A 477 17.77 14.50 -20.76
CA LYS A 477 16.99 15.66 -21.23
C LYS A 477 15.58 15.69 -20.65
N GLN A 478 14.90 14.55 -20.59
CA GLN A 478 13.55 14.46 -20.02
C GLN A 478 13.55 14.81 -18.53
N PHE A 479 14.49 14.25 -17.75
CA PHE A 479 14.63 14.56 -16.32
C PHE A 479 14.99 16.03 -16.05
N GLN A 480 15.82 16.65 -16.87
CA GLN A 480 16.11 18.09 -16.75
C GLN A 480 14.83 18.93 -16.87
N GLY A 481 13.98 18.61 -17.85
CA GLY A 481 12.68 19.26 -18.01
C GLY A 481 11.74 19.00 -16.85
N TRP A 482 11.62 17.75 -16.43
CA TRP A 482 10.79 17.34 -15.29
C TRP A 482 11.21 18.05 -13.99
N ASN A 483 12.49 18.00 -13.63
CA ASN A 483 13.01 18.65 -12.41
C ASN A 483 12.76 20.15 -12.41
N LYS A 484 12.91 20.80 -13.59
CA LYS A 484 12.58 22.22 -13.75
C LYS A 484 11.09 22.49 -13.52
N ALA A 485 10.21 21.61 -14.00
CA ALA A 485 8.77 21.72 -13.80
C ALA A 485 8.37 21.53 -12.33
N VAL A 486 8.91 20.50 -11.68
CA VAL A 486 8.71 20.26 -10.24
C VAL A 486 9.13 21.48 -9.43
N GLY A 487 10.30 22.05 -9.71
CA GLY A 487 10.78 23.26 -9.03
C GLY A 487 9.85 24.49 -9.17
N ARG A 488 8.91 24.49 -10.13
CA ARG A 488 7.88 25.55 -10.27
C ARG A 488 6.61 25.27 -9.46
N SER A 489 6.47 24.06 -8.98
CA SER A 489 5.31 23.56 -8.22
C SER A 489 5.55 23.58 -6.70
N LEU A 490 6.82 23.55 -6.26
CA LEU A 490 7.20 23.52 -4.86
C LEU A 490 6.84 24.83 -4.14
N HIS A 491 6.48 24.70 -2.86
CA HIS A 491 6.19 25.84 -1.96
C HIS A 491 5.18 26.85 -2.54
N TRP A 492 4.20 26.36 -3.28
CA TRP A 492 3.20 27.19 -3.95
C TRP A 492 2.16 27.78 -2.99
N ALA A 493 1.67 26.97 -2.05
CA ALA A 493 0.68 27.40 -1.06
C ALA A 493 1.37 27.96 0.19
N ASP A 494 0.68 28.90 0.88
CA ASP A 494 1.10 29.49 2.14
C ASP A 494 0.82 28.55 3.34
#